data_5e6bebe37e623a5c235542704d877c14
#
_entry.id   5e6bebe37e623a5c235542704d877c14
#
_cell.length_a   1.000
_cell.length_b   1.000
_cell.length_c   1.000
_cell.angle_alpha   90.00
_cell.angle_beta   90.00
_cell.angle_gamma   90.00
#
_symmetry.space_group_name_H-M   'P 1'
#
loop_
_entity.id
_entity.type
_entity.pdbx_description
1 polymer ?
#
loop_
_entity_poly.entity_id
_entity_poly.type
_entity_poly.pdbx_seq_one_letter_code
_entity_poly.pdbx_strand_id
1 'polypeptide(L)'
;TVYLKNKVVYGDTDSVFVHFQTLDEYGKPLKGRDARKKSIELAIYTEKQIQKHKLRHPQVLEYEKTFDPFILLSKKRYVGNLYEIDLDKFKRKSMGIVLKRRDNAPIVKIVYGGIIDLIMGGKPIKDVVTWTRKMLREFIQGKYPLDTLIISKTLSSYYKEPDRIAHKVLADRMAERDPGNKPQVNDRIPFIYIDVTGTKAATSKLQGDKIEHPDYITQNKLNE
;
A
#
# COMPACT_ATOMS: atom_id res chain seq x y z
N THR A 1 30.44 14.64 26.25
CA THR A 1 29.35 13.65 26.29
C THR A 1 28.43 13.94 25.09
N VAL A 2 28.47 13.08 24.06
CA VAL A 2 27.57 13.22 22.90
C VAL A 2 26.20 12.70 23.32
N TYR A 3 25.21 13.57 23.45
CA TYR A 3 23.85 13.19 23.72
C TYR A 3 23.23 12.64 22.41
N LEU A 4 22.99 11.34 22.35
CA LEU A 4 22.28 10.70 21.25
C LEU A 4 20.81 11.15 21.26
N LYS A 5 20.35 11.73 20.14
CA LYS A 5 18.95 12.13 19.94
C LYS A 5 18.10 10.94 19.46
N ASN A 6 17.92 9.96 20.34
CA ASN A 6 17.04 8.84 20.05
C ASN A 6 15.58 9.29 20.17
N LYS A 7 14.71 8.83 19.28
CA LYS A 7 13.31 9.25 19.24
C LYS A 7 12.39 8.05 18.99
N VAL A 8 11.38 7.90 19.84
CA VAL A 8 10.23 7.05 19.54
C VAL A 8 9.42 7.72 18.42
N VAL A 9 9.32 7.07 17.28
CA VAL A 9 8.66 7.62 16.07
C VAL A 9 7.27 7.07 15.86
N TYR A 10 6.99 5.85 16.37
CA TYR A 10 5.69 5.19 16.22
C TYR A 10 5.53 4.10 17.27
N GLY A 11 4.29 3.76 17.59
CA GLY A 11 3.93 2.61 18.42
C GLY A 11 2.62 2.00 17.91
N ASP A 12 2.50 0.68 17.98
CA ASP A 12 1.32 -0.03 17.55
C ASP A 12 1.08 -1.26 18.43
N THR A 13 -0.04 -1.22 19.19
CA THR A 13 -0.49 -2.27 20.10
C THR A 13 0.57 -2.61 21.18
N ASP A 14 1.50 -3.48 20.85
CA ASP A 14 2.55 -4.05 21.72
C ASP A 14 3.97 -3.76 21.21
N SER A 15 4.11 -2.95 20.17
CA SER A 15 5.42 -2.64 19.59
C SER A 15 5.72 -1.13 19.61
N VAL A 16 7.00 -0.81 19.65
CA VAL A 16 7.52 0.56 19.61
C VAL A 16 8.63 0.67 18.57
N PHE A 17 8.56 1.70 17.73
CA PHE A 17 9.56 2.02 16.71
C PHE A 17 10.43 3.16 17.19
N VAL A 18 11.71 2.90 17.30
CA VAL A 18 12.70 3.87 17.77
C VAL A 18 13.67 4.21 16.67
N HIS A 19 13.83 5.49 16.39
CA HIS A 19 14.89 6.01 15.54
C HIS A 19 16.12 6.26 16.42
N PHE A 20 17.14 5.44 16.27
CA PHE A 20 18.43 5.62 16.94
C PHE A 20 19.31 6.54 16.10
N GLN A 21 19.91 7.53 16.73
CA GLN A 21 20.99 8.31 16.13
C GLN A 21 22.26 7.47 16.13
N THR A 22 22.68 7.01 14.96
CA THR A 22 23.88 6.19 14.79
C THR A 22 25.05 7.06 14.35
N LEU A 23 26.06 7.17 15.21
CA LEU A 23 27.24 8.00 14.97
C LEU A 23 28.51 7.13 15.03
N ASP A 24 29.53 7.53 14.26
CA ASP A 24 30.88 7.00 14.39
C ASP A 24 31.60 7.60 15.62
N GLU A 25 32.84 7.21 15.85
CA GLU A 25 33.69 7.69 16.95
C GLU A 25 34.00 9.21 16.88
N TYR A 26 33.85 9.81 15.70
CA TYR A 26 34.04 11.25 15.46
C TYR A 26 32.74 12.05 15.52
N GLY A 27 31.62 11.39 15.85
CA GLY A 27 30.30 12.03 15.92
C GLY A 27 29.61 12.25 14.56
N LYS A 28 30.09 11.65 13.47
CA LYS A 28 29.47 11.73 12.14
C LYS A 28 28.37 10.67 11.98
N PRO A 29 27.26 10.99 11.31
CA PRO A 29 26.20 10.03 11.06
C PRO A 29 26.66 8.84 10.21
N LEU A 30 26.50 7.65 10.73
CA LEU A 30 26.70 6.40 10.01
C LEU A 30 25.62 6.23 8.93
N LYS A 31 25.91 5.47 7.88
CA LYS A 31 24.98 5.17 6.78
C LYS A 31 25.02 3.69 6.41
N GLY A 32 23.96 3.22 5.77
CA GLY A 32 23.90 1.88 5.22
C GLY A 32 24.16 0.78 6.25
N ARG A 33 25.06 -0.15 5.91
CA ARG A 33 25.36 -1.33 6.73
C ARG A 33 25.83 -0.99 8.15
N ASP A 34 26.71 -0.01 8.31
CA ASP A 34 27.26 0.35 9.62
C ASP A 34 26.19 1.02 10.51
N ALA A 35 25.33 1.86 9.92
CA ALA A 35 24.19 2.42 10.63
C ALA A 35 23.22 1.32 11.11
N ARG A 36 22.93 0.33 10.26
CA ARG A 36 22.07 -0.82 10.63
C ARG A 36 22.68 -1.62 11.78
N LYS A 37 23.97 -1.96 11.67
CA LYS A 37 24.69 -2.68 12.73
C LYS A 37 24.59 -1.94 14.06
N LYS A 38 24.92 -0.65 14.05
CA LYS A 38 24.87 0.18 15.26
C LYS A 38 23.47 0.32 15.83
N SER A 39 22.46 0.44 14.95
CA SER A 39 21.05 0.51 15.37
C SER A 39 20.60 -0.78 16.06
N ILE A 40 20.97 -1.94 15.55
CA ILE A 40 20.66 -3.26 16.14
C ILE A 40 21.34 -3.41 17.50
N GLU A 41 22.62 -3.06 17.60
CA GLU A 41 23.37 -3.08 18.87
C GLU A 41 22.69 -2.20 19.93
N LEU A 42 22.30 -0.98 19.55
CA LEU A 42 21.61 -0.05 20.46
C LEU A 42 20.23 -0.57 20.85
N ALA A 43 19.50 -1.20 19.93
CA ALA A 43 18.19 -1.76 20.23
C ALA A 43 18.29 -2.92 21.22
N ILE A 44 19.20 -3.85 21.03
CA ILE A 44 19.45 -4.98 21.94
C ILE A 44 19.95 -4.49 23.31
N TYR A 45 20.81 -3.48 23.33
CA TYR A 45 21.25 -2.86 24.58
C TYR A 45 20.08 -2.23 25.33
N THR A 46 19.23 -1.46 24.61
CA THR A 46 18.07 -0.77 25.19
C THR A 46 17.04 -1.76 25.73
N GLU A 47 16.77 -2.84 24.98
CA GLU A 47 15.94 -3.96 25.43
C GLU A 47 16.39 -4.49 26.79
N LYS A 48 17.69 -4.86 26.91
CA LYS A 48 18.26 -5.38 28.18
C LYS A 48 18.13 -4.40 29.33
N GLN A 49 18.34 -3.09 29.07
CA GLN A 49 18.21 -2.06 30.12
C GLN A 49 16.75 -1.88 30.58
N ILE A 50 15.81 -1.84 29.64
CA ILE A 50 14.38 -1.72 29.92
C ILE A 50 13.89 -2.97 30.67
N GLN A 51 14.26 -4.16 30.19
CA GLN A 51 13.88 -5.43 30.83
C GLN A 51 14.37 -5.47 32.29
N LYS A 52 15.60 -5.09 32.53
CA LYS A 52 16.21 -5.12 33.85
C LYS A 52 15.64 -4.08 34.84
N HIS A 53 15.34 -2.86 34.36
CA HIS A 53 15.07 -1.73 35.23
C HIS A 53 13.65 -1.22 35.24
N LYS A 54 12.82 -1.63 34.25
CA LYS A 54 11.48 -1.05 34.06
C LYS A 54 10.37 -2.10 34.00
N LEU A 55 10.64 -3.29 33.48
CA LEU A 55 9.62 -4.32 33.34
C LEU A 55 9.67 -5.32 34.48
N ARG A 56 8.50 -5.81 34.87
CA ARG A 56 8.33 -6.87 35.87
C ARG A 56 7.77 -8.13 35.19
N HIS A 57 8.21 -9.29 35.65
CA HIS A 57 7.64 -10.55 35.17
C HIS A 57 6.10 -10.54 35.30
N PRO A 58 5.33 -11.00 34.30
CA PRO A 58 5.75 -11.69 33.08
C PRO A 58 5.98 -10.79 31.85
N GLN A 59 6.09 -9.47 32.01
CA GLN A 59 6.31 -8.55 30.89
C GLN A 59 7.68 -8.75 30.27
N VAL A 60 7.72 -8.87 28.94
CA VAL A 60 8.95 -9.03 28.15
C VAL A 60 8.95 -8.02 27.01
N LEU A 61 10.10 -7.39 26.78
CA LEU A 61 10.38 -6.59 25.61
C LEU A 61 11.55 -7.22 24.87
N GLU A 62 11.42 -7.43 23.57
CA GLU A 62 12.42 -8.05 22.72
C GLU A 62 12.71 -7.20 21.49
N TYR A 63 13.98 -7.18 21.07
CA TYR A 63 14.32 -6.66 19.75
C TYR A 63 13.75 -7.60 18.69
N GLU A 64 12.92 -7.07 17.79
CA GLU A 64 12.30 -7.86 16.75
C GLU A 64 13.00 -7.66 15.39
N LYS A 65 13.21 -6.39 14.98
CA LYS A 65 13.71 -6.06 13.64
C LYS A 65 14.13 -4.61 13.49
N THR A 66 14.91 -4.36 12.45
CA THR A 66 15.30 -3.01 12.01
C THR A 66 14.80 -2.72 10.62
N PHE A 67 14.34 -1.50 10.37
CA PHE A 67 13.94 -1.01 9.05
C PHE A 67 14.95 0.01 8.51
N ASP A 68 15.43 -0.19 7.27
CA ASP A 68 16.30 0.76 6.58
C ASP A 68 16.15 0.64 5.05
N PRO A 69 15.59 1.64 4.35
CA PRO A 69 14.84 2.78 4.88
C PRO A 69 13.44 2.41 5.38
N PHE A 70 12.79 3.38 6.06
CA PHE A 70 11.44 3.26 6.59
C PHE A 70 10.60 4.48 6.22
N ILE A 71 9.41 4.24 5.66
CA ILE A 71 8.43 5.27 5.34
C ILE A 71 7.19 5.01 6.20
N LEU A 72 6.86 5.94 7.08
CA LEU A 72 5.64 5.95 7.88
C LEU A 72 4.68 6.99 7.32
N LEU A 73 3.55 6.53 6.76
CA LEU A 73 2.54 7.40 6.17
C LEU A 73 1.49 7.84 7.20
N SER A 74 1.02 6.89 8.00
CA SER A 74 0.05 7.12 9.07
C SER A 74 -0.02 5.90 9.97
N LYS A 75 -0.87 5.94 11.01
CA LYS A 75 -1.14 4.78 11.88
C LYS A 75 -1.50 3.55 11.02
N LYS A 76 -0.81 2.43 11.26
CA LYS A 76 -0.97 1.16 10.53
C LYS A 76 -0.74 1.22 9.01
N ARG A 77 -0.03 2.27 8.52
CA ARG A 77 0.33 2.43 7.10
C ARG A 77 1.79 2.79 6.96
N TYR A 78 2.60 1.79 6.66
CA TYR A 78 4.05 1.97 6.50
C TYR A 78 4.64 0.97 5.51
N VAL A 79 5.85 1.27 5.05
CA VAL A 79 6.67 0.38 4.23
C VAL A 79 8.14 0.58 4.60
N GLY A 80 8.91 -0.49 4.57
CA GLY A 80 10.34 -0.46 4.84
C GLY A 80 11.04 -1.72 4.38
N ASN A 81 12.35 -1.64 4.23
CA ASN A 81 13.19 -2.81 4.07
C ASN A 81 13.54 -3.33 5.48
N LEU A 82 13.04 -4.50 5.79
CA LEU A 82 13.18 -5.14 7.07
C LEU A 82 14.45 -5.97 7.09
N TYR A 83 15.30 -5.71 8.07
CA TYR A 83 16.47 -6.49 8.43
C TYR A 83 16.24 -7.15 9.78
N GLU A 84 16.60 -8.41 9.88
CA GLU A 84 16.64 -9.15 11.14
C GLU A 84 18.07 -9.09 11.70
N ILE A 85 18.76 -10.22 11.85
CA ILE A 85 20.15 -10.27 12.29
C ILE A 85 21.12 -10.09 11.12
N ASP A 86 20.72 -10.57 9.92
CA ASP A 86 21.52 -10.42 8.71
C ASP A 86 21.46 -8.98 8.20
N LEU A 87 22.60 -8.30 8.17
CA LEU A 87 22.72 -6.89 7.78
C LEU A 87 22.65 -6.67 6.26
N ASP A 88 22.78 -7.70 5.46
CA ASP A 88 22.91 -7.61 4.00
C ASP A 88 21.65 -8.11 3.28
N LYS A 89 20.83 -8.92 3.96
CA LYS A 89 19.56 -9.42 3.42
C LYS A 89 18.37 -8.71 4.02
N PHE A 90 17.51 -8.23 3.15
CA PHE A 90 16.26 -7.60 3.59
C PHE A 90 15.04 -8.21 2.91
N LYS A 91 13.90 -8.05 3.57
CA LYS A 91 12.58 -8.33 2.99
C LYS A 91 11.78 -7.03 2.97
N ARG A 92 11.18 -6.69 1.83
CA ARG A 92 10.25 -5.56 1.77
C ARG A 92 9.00 -5.88 2.60
N LYS A 93 8.82 -5.19 3.70
CA LYS A 93 7.62 -5.27 4.55
C LYS A 93 6.74 -4.05 4.35
N SER A 94 5.47 -4.27 4.15
CA SER A 94 4.49 -3.19 4.05
C SER A 94 3.24 -3.53 4.84
N MET A 95 2.62 -2.53 5.46
CA MET A 95 1.39 -2.66 6.23
C MET A 95 0.39 -1.59 5.79
N GLY A 96 -0.86 -1.98 5.59
CA GLY A 96 -1.99 -1.08 5.33
C GLY A 96 -1.90 -0.22 4.09
N ILE A 97 -0.91 -0.42 3.21
CA ILE A 97 -0.74 0.32 1.98
C ILE A 97 -1.39 -0.38 0.77
N VAL A 98 -1.66 0.38 -0.26
CA VAL A 98 -2.40 -0.02 -1.46
C VAL A 98 -1.79 -1.24 -2.17
N LEU A 99 -0.46 -1.43 -2.10
CA LEU A 99 0.25 -2.51 -2.80
C LEU A 99 -0.26 -3.92 -2.49
N LYS A 100 -0.80 -4.14 -1.28
CA LYS A 100 -1.30 -5.46 -0.85
C LYS A 100 -2.81 -5.62 -1.00
N ARG A 101 -3.53 -4.56 -1.31
CA ARG A 101 -4.99 -4.63 -1.43
C ARG A 101 -5.39 -5.21 -2.79
N ARG A 102 -6.29 -6.19 -2.76
CA ARG A 102 -6.81 -6.85 -3.97
C ARG A 102 -7.98 -6.11 -4.62
N ASP A 103 -8.50 -5.07 -3.95
CA ASP A 103 -9.63 -4.27 -4.37
C ASP A 103 -9.24 -3.00 -5.15
N ASN A 104 -7.95 -2.84 -5.49
CA ASN A 104 -7.45 -1.78 -6.36
C ASN A 104 -6.99 -2.35 -7.69
N ALA A 105 -7.18 -1.57 -8.76
CA ALA A 105 -6.67 -1.91 -10.08
C ALA A 105 -5.14 -2.09 -10.08
N PRO A 106 -4.59 -3.02 -10.88
CA PRO A 106 -3.15 -3.23 -10.98
C PRO A 106 -2.34 -1.97 -11.29
N ILE A 107 -2.86 -1.06 -12.12
CA ILE A 107 -2.22 0.24 -12.44
C ILE A 107 -1.88 1.05 -11.18
N VAL A 108 -2.78 1.04 -10.18
CA VAL A 108 -2.55 1.72 -8.90
C VAL A 108 -1.31 1.14 -8.20
N LYS A 109 -1.13 -0.18 -8.26
CA LYS A 109 0.05 -0.85 -7.69
C LYS A 109 1.32 -0.52 -8.48
N ILE A 110 1.24 -0.44 -9.80
CA ILE A 110 2.36 -0.07 -10.68
C ILE A 110 2.84 1.34 -10.34
N VAL A 111 1.94 2.33 -10.37
CA VAL A 111 2.30 3.73 -10.12
C VAL A 111 2.72 3.96 -8.67
N TYR A 112 1.93 3.49 -7.71
CA TYR A 112 2.23 3.67 -6.29
C TYR A 112 3.47 2.89 -5.84
N GLY A 113 3.66 1.68 -6.38
CA GLY A 113 4.85 0.87 -6.14
C GLY A 113 6.10 1.53 -6.67
N GLY A 114 6.06 2.04 -7.90
CA GLY A 114 7.18 2.77 -8.50
C GLY A 114 7.56 4.03 -7.72
N ILE A 115 6.58 4.78 -7.22
CA ILE A 115 6.85 5.94 -6.34
C ILE A 115 7.59 5.49 -5.07
N ILE A 116 7.09 4.44 -4.41
CA ILE A 116 7.74 3.89 -3.21
C ILE A 116 9.15 3.42 -3.53
N ASP A 117 9.36 2.71 -4.63
CA ASP A 117 10.68 2.20 -5.00
C ASP A 117 11.67 3.32 -5.26
N LEU A 118 11.27 4.39 -5.91
CA LEU A 118 12.11 5.57 -6.14
C LEU A 118 12.47 6.26 -4.82
N ILE A 119 11.51 6.46 -3.92
CA ILE A 119 11.77 7.08 -2.60
C ILE A 119 12.67 6.18 -1.75
N MET A 120 12.38 4.88 -1.69
CA MET A 120 13.18 3.90 -0.95
C MET A 120 14.59 3.74 -1.51
N GLY A 121 14.76 3.97 -2.83
CA GLY A 121 16.07 4.04 -3.49
C GLY A 121 16.82 5.37 -3.31
N GLY A 122 16.27 6.29 -2.52
CA GLY A 122 16.90 7.59 -2.23
C GLY A 122 16.92 8.56 -3.40
N LYS A 123 16.02 8.40 -4.38
CA LYS A 123 15.93 9.32 -5.52
C LYS A 123 15.44 10.71 -5.07
N PRO A 124 15.96 11.79 -5.66
CA PRO A 124 15.49 13.14 -5.40
C PRO A 124 13.98 13.29 -5.68
N ILE A 125 13.30 14.09 -4.88
CA ILE A 125 11.85 14.32 -5.03
C ILE A 125 11.49 14.79 -6.46
N LYS A 126 12.33 15.60 -7.09
CA LYS A 126 12.14 16.05 -8.47
C LYS A 126 12.02 14.88 -9.45
N ASP A 127 12.87 13.86 -9.28
CA ASP A 127 12.86 12.68 -10.16
C ASP A 127 11.61 11.85 -9.94
N VAL A 128 11.21 11.68 -8.67
CA VAL A 128 9.96 10.98 -8.30
C VAL A 128 8.75 11.68 -8.93
N VAL A 129 8.66 13.01 -8.83
CA VAL A 129 7.57 13.79 -9.43
C VAL A 129 7.58 13.69 -10.96
N THR A 130 8.76 13.79 -11.58
CA THR A 130 8.90 13.68 -13.04
C THR A 130 8.44 12.30 -13.53
N TRP A 131 8.88 11.25 -12.87
CA TRP A 131 8.47 9.87 -13.18
C TRP A 131 6.96 9.69 -13.01
N THR A 132 6.39 10.17 -11.89
CA THR A 132 4.95 10.06 -11.62
C THR A 132 4.13 10.78 -12.69
N ARG A 133 4.53 11.99 -13.08
CA ARG A 133 3.86 12.76 -14.17
C ARG A 133 3.92 12.02 -15.50
N LYS A 134 5.05 11.36 -15.80
CA LYS A 134 5.18 10.53 -17.01
C LYS A 134 4.17 9.39 -16.99
N MET A 135 4.11 8.62 -15.89
CA MET A 135 3.19 7.48 -15.75
C MET A 135 1.72 7.91 -15.89
N LEU A 136 1.34 9.04 -15.27
CA LEU A 136 -0.03 9.56 -15.35
C LEU A 136 -0.38 10.03 -16.78
N ARG A 137 0.56 10.64 -17.53
CA ARG A 137 0.34 10.99 -18.93
C ARG A 137 0.16 9.76 -19.80
N GLU A 138 0.97 8.73 -19.60
CA GLU A 138 0.86 7.46 -20.32
C GLU A 138 -0.48 6.77 -20.03
N PHE A 139 -0.97 6.88 -18.78
CA PHE A 139 -2.30 6.41 -18.38
C PHE A 139 -3.41 7.14 -19.16
N ILE A 140 -3.40 8.47 -19.16
CA ILE A 140 -4.39 9.30 -19.88
C ILE A 140 -4.35 9.04 -21.40
N GLN A 141 -3.20 8.65 -21.95
CA GLN A 141 -3.01 8.31 -23.36
C GLN A 141 -3.45 6.87 -23.71
N GLY A 142 -4.04 6.14 -22.78
CA GLY A 142 -4.48 4.76 -23.01
C GLY A 142 -3.35 3.76 -23.27
N LYS A 143 -2.11 4.02 -22.77
CA LYS A 143 -0.96 3.14 -23.04
C LYS A 143 -0.91 1.89 -22.17
N TYR A 144 -1.84 1.75 -21.24
CA TYR A 144 -1.90 0.59 -20.36
C TYR A 144 -2.97 -0.39 -20.86
N PRO A 145 -2.68 -1.69 -20.84
CA PRO A 145 -3.65 -2.70 -21.26
C PRO A 145 -4.83 -2.78 -20.27
N LEU A 146 -5.98 -3.15 -20.79
CA LEU A 146 -7.27 -3.20 -20.07
C LEU A 146 -7.20 -3.97 -18.74
N ASP A 147 -6.48 -5.07 -18.70
CA ASP A 147 -6.31 -5.90 -17.50
C ASP A 147 -5.67 -5.15 -16.33
N THR A 148 -4.88 -4.12 -16.61
CA THR A 148 -4.28 -3.26 -15.57
C THR A 148 -5.28 -2.31 -14.92
N LEU A 149 -6.43 -2.09 -15.54
CA LEU A 149 -7.49 -1.18 -15.09
C LEU A 149 -8.59 -1.88 -14.29
N ILE A 150 -8.61 -3.21 -14.28
CA ILE A 150 -9.67 -4.00 -13.66
C ILE A 150 -9.64 -3.83 -12.12
N ILE A 151 -10.77 -3.36 -11.60
CA ILE A 151 -11.08 -3.36 -10.17
C ILE A 151 -11.95 -4.57 -9.88
N SER A 152 -11.75 -5.25 -8.75
CA SER A 152 -12.57 -6.41 -8.40
C SER A 152 -13.06 -6.30 -6.97
N LYS A 153 -14.38 -6.44 -6.77
CA LYS A 153 -15.04 -6.37 -5.45
C LYS A 153 -15.86 -7.64 -5.21
N THR A 154 -15.85 -8.11 -3.97
CA THR A 154 -16.64 -9.28 -3.56
C THR A 154 -18.09 -8.88 -3.33
N LEU A 155 -19.03 -9.67 -3.88
CA LEU A 155 -20.46 -9.47 -3.71
C LEU A 155 -20.88 -10.00 -2.32
N SER A 156 -21.49 -9.13 -1.52
CA SER A 156 -22.00 -9.50 -0.19
C SER A 156 -23.44 -9.99 -0.27
N SER A 157 -23.85 -10.76 0.75
CA SER A 157 -25.23 -11.26 0.86
C SER A 157 -26.25 -10.15 1.13
N TYR A 158 -25.82 -9.04 1.76
CA TYR A 158 -26.68 -7.93 2.12
C TYR A 158 -26.01 -6.57 1.92
N TYR A 159 -26.76 -5.60 1.43
CA TYR A 159 -26.40 -4.19 1.32
C TYR A 159 -27.53 -3.33 1.81
N LYS A 160 -27.25 -2.33 2.66
CA LYS A 160 -28.27 -1.39 3.15
C LYS A 160 -28.84 -0.53 2.05
N GLU A 161 -28.01 -0.12 1.09
CA GLU A 161 -28.35 0.71 -0.07
C GLU A 161 -27.74 0.10 -1.32
N PRO A 162 -28.34 -0.98 -1.90
CA PRO A 162 -27.74 -1.74 -3.00
C PRO A 162 -27.48 -0.87 -4.25
N ASP A 163 -28.37 0.06 -4.56
CA ASP A 163 -28.27 0.95 -5.73
C ASP A 163 -27.06 1.88 -5.69
N ARG A 164 -26.50 2.11 -4.52
CA ARG A 164 -25.27 2.92 -4.34
C ARG A 164 -23.99 2.12 -4.43
N ILE A 165 -24.08 0.81 -4.48
CA ILE A 165 -22.92 -0.09 -4.51
C ILE A 165 -22.63 -0.47 -5.96
N ALA A 166 -21.61 0.15 -6.54
CA ALA A 166 -21.30 0.04 -7.97
C ALA A 166 -21.26 -1.41 -8.48
N HIS A 167 -20.47 -2.29 -7.83
CA HIS A 167 -20.34 -3.69 -8.25
C HIS A 167 -21.61 -4.53 -8.01
N LYS A 168 -22.52 -4.11 -7.11
CA LYS A 168 -23.84 -4.74 -6.94
C LYS A 168 -24.76 -4.37 -8.11
N VAL A 169 -24.82 -3.08 -8.47
CA VAL A 169 -25.58 -2.61 -9.63
C VAL A 169 -25.10 -3.29 -10.91
N LEU A 170 -23.78 -3.45 -11.08
CA LEU A 170 -23.25 -4.20 -12.22
C LEU A 170 -23.64 -5.68 -12.19
N ALA A 171 -23.57 -6.33 -11.02
CA ALA A 171 -23.99 -7.73 -10.88
C ALA A 171 -25.46 -7.94 -11.24
N ASP A 172 -26.34 -6.98 -10.91
CA ASP A 172 -27.76 -7.02 -11.28
C ASP A 172 -27.93 -6.89 -12.80
N ARG A 173 -27.23 -5.94 -13.45
CA ARG A 173 -27.23 -5.84 -14.92
C ARG A 173 -26.70 -7.11 -15.60
N MET A 174 -25.67 -7.76 -15.04
CA MET A 174 -25.18 -9.04 -15.55
C MET A 174 -26.24 -10.13 -15.43
N ALA A 175 -26.96 -10.19 -14.31
CA ALA A 175 -28.04 -11.15 -14.09
C ALA A 175 -29.24 -10.93 -15.01
N GLU A 176 -29.55 -9.67 -15.35
CA GLU A 176 -30.59 -9.33 -16.34
C GLU A 176 -30.22 -9.73 -17.77
N ARG A 177 -28.92 -9.56 -18.13
CA ARG A 177 -28.40 -9.94 -19.47
C ARG A 177 -28.27 -11.44 -19.66
N ASP A 178 -27.84 -12.13 -18.62
CA ASP A 178 -27.64 -13.60 -18.66
C ASP A 178 -28.10 -14.24 -17.34
N PRO A 179 -29.39 -14.57 -17.21
CA PRO A 179 -29.91 -15.17 -15.99
C PRO A 179 -29.29 -16.53 -15.65
N GLY A 180 -28.74 -17.25 -16.65
CA GLY A 180 -28.10 -18.55 -16.48
C GLY A 180 -26.75 -18.46 -15.77
N ASN A 181 -26.04 -17.33 -15.93
CA ASN A 181 -24.74 -17.07 -15.31
C ASN A 181 -24.82 -15.94 -14.26
N LYS A 182 -25.92 -15.84 -13.56
CA LYS A 182 -26.15 -14.85 -12.52
C LYS A 182 -25.04 -14.88 -11.45
N PRO A 183 -24.38 -13.75 -11.14
CA PRO A 183 -23.40 -13.67 -10.06
C PRO A 183 -23.98 -14.07 -8.71
N GLN A 184 -23.20 -14.82 -7.94
CA GLN A 184 -23.58 -15.34 -6.63
C GLN A 184 -22.92 -14.55 -5.49
N VAL A 185 -23.44 -14.71 -4.27
CA VAL A 185 -22.82 -14.18 -3.05
C VAL A 185 -21.40 -14.76 -2.91
N ASN A 186 -20.45 -13.90 -2.53
CA ASN A 186 -19.02 -14.14 -2.47
C ASN A 186 -18.27 -14.17 -3.80
N ASP A 187 -18.97 -14.09 -4.94
CA ASP A 187 -18.29 -13.89 -6.23
C ASP A 187 -17.57 -12.54 -6.27
N ARG A 188 -16.46 -12.52 -6.97
CA ARG A 188 -15.73 -11.29 -7.24
C ARG A 188 -16.17 -10.73 -8.58
N ILE A 189 -16.76 -9.54 -8.54
CA ILE A 189 -17.23 -8.83 -9.71
C ILE A 189 -16.08 -7.93 -10.21
N PRO A 190 -15.48 -8.26 -11.36
CA PRO A 190 -14.50 -7.39 -12.01
C PRO A 190 -15.24 -6.28 -12.76
N PHE A 191 -14.67 -5.06 -12.72
CA PHE A 191 -15.23 -3.94 -13.46
C PHE A 191 -14.15 -2.91 -13.79
N ILE A 192 -14.45 -2.09 -14.80
CA ILE A 192 -13.65 -0.96 -15.25
C ILE A 192 -14.56 0.26 -15.34
N TYR A 193 -14.05 1.43 -15.08
CA TYR A 193 -14.73 2.68 -15.37
C TYR A 193 -14.69 2.92 -16.88
N ILE A 194 -15.84 3.25 -17.46
CA ILE A 194 -16.00 3.54 -18.88
C ILE A 194 -16.26 5.03 -19.12
N ASP A 195 -15.90 5.52 -20.29
CA ASP A 195 -16.29 6.86 -20.72
C ASP A 195 -17.81 6.90 -20.98
N VAL A 196 -18.49 7.69 -20.19
CA VAL A 196 -19.94 7.91 -20.29
C VAL A 196 -20.29 9.31 -20.83
N THR A 197 -19.33 10.03 -21.38
CA THR A 197 -19.51 11.36 -21.92
C THR A 197 -20.63 11.37 -22.98
N GLY A 198 -21.56 12.31 -22.88
CA GLY A 198 -22.71 12.39 -23.78
C GLY A 198 -23.88 11.44 -23.48
N THR A 199 -23.75 10.58 -22.46
CA THR A 199 -24.85 9.69 -22.02
C THR A 199 -25.56 10.21 -20.78
N LYS A 200 -26.76 9.66 -20.45
CA LYS A 200 -27.45 9.96 -19.19
C LYS A 200 -26.60 9.60 -17.95
N ALA A 201 -25.75 8.59 -18.07
CA ALA A 201 -24.84 8.18 -17.00
C ALA A 201 -23.80 9.24 -16.64
N ALA A 202 -23.45 10.17 -17.55
CA ALA A 202 -22.51 11.26 -17.29
C ALA A 202 -22.96 12.15 -16.12
N THR A 203 -24.25 12.44 -16.04
CA THR A 203 -24.85 13.28 -14.97
C THR A 203 -25.22 12.50 -13.72
N SER A 204 -25.18 11.17 -13.76
CA SER A 204 -25.48 10.31 -12.61
C SER A 204 -24.46 10.50 -11.49
N LYS A 205 -24.95 10.57 -10.24
CA LYS A 205 -24.11 10.54 -9.03
C LYS A 205 -23.74 9.11 -8.64
N LEU A 206 -24.36 8.10 -9.23
CA LEU A 206 -24.15 6.70 -8.90
C LEU A 206 -22.96 6.13 -9.71
N GLN A 207 -22.01 5.53 -9.02
CA GLN A 207 -20.81 4.96 -9.66
C GLN A 207 -21.16 3.70 -10.48
N GLY A 208 -22.23 3.00 -10.11
CA GLY A 208 -22.71 1.83 -10.84
C GLY A 208 -23.04 2.07 -12.31
N ASP A 209 -23.45 3.31 -12.64
CA ASP A 209 -23.79 3.70 -14.02
C ASP A 209 -22.54 3.97 -14.88
N LYS A 210 -21.38 4.07 -14.27
CA LYS A 210 -20.11 4.46 -14.92
C LYS A 210 -19.11 3.33 -15.02
N ILE A 211 -19.53 2.11 -14.73
CA ILE A 211 -18.66 0.94 -14.76
C ILE A 211 -19.27 -0.17 -15.61
N GLU A 212 -18.41 -1.04 -16.16
CA GLU A 212 -18.86 -2.20 -16.92
C GLU A 212 -17.91 -3.39 -16.74
N HIS A 213 -18.41 -4.60 -17.02
CA HIS A 213 -17.62 -5.82 -16.97
C HIS A 213 -16.58 -5.84 -18.10
N PRO A 214 -15.32 -6.26 -17.88
CA PRO A 214 -14.27 -6.25 -18.89
C PRO A 214 -14.64 -6.99 -20.17
N ASP A 215 -15.26 -8.17 -20.06
CA ASP A 215 -15.68 -8.96 -21.23
C ASP A 215 -16.73 -8.24 -22.06
N TYR A 216 -17.67 -7.56 -21.38
CA TYR A 216 -18.70 -6.77 -22.06
C TYR A 216 -18.10 -5.57 -22.81
N ILE A 217 -17.09 -4.90 -22.20
CA ILE A 217 -16.35 -3.80 -22.84
C ILE A 217 -15.68 -4.30 -24.12
N THR A 218 -14.97 -5.42 -24.03
CA THR A 218 -14.24 -6.00 -25.16
C THR A 218 -15.20 -6.44 -26.29
N GLN A 219 -16.30 -7.10 -25.94
CA GLN A 219 -17.29 -7.58 -26.91
C GLN A 219 -18.02 -6.43 -27.63
N ASN A 220 -18.30 -5.33 -26.92
CA ASN A 220 -19.07 -4.20 -27.45
C ASN A 220 -18.20 -3.02 -27.88
N LYS A 221 -16.86 -3.15 -27.82
CA LYS A 221 -15.88 -2.10 -28.18
C LYS A 221 -16.16 -0.77 -27.49
N LEU A 222 -16.51 -0.81 -26.22
CA LEU A 222 -16.72 0.38 -25.40
C LEU A 222 -15.39 1.07 -25.08
N ASN A 223 -15.40 2.40 -24.97
CA ASN A 223 -14.26 3.17 -24.52
C ASN A 223 -14.12 3.09 -23.00
N GLU A 224 -12.91 2.83 -22.53
CA GLU A 224 -12.48 2.85 -21.12
C GLU A 224 -11.87 4.19 -20.71
#